data_c7fb77b6883e47865706465f0f3c89a0
#
_entry.id   c7fb77b6883e47865706465f0f3c89a0
#
_cell.length_a   1.000
_cell.length_b   1.000
_cell.length_c   1.000
_cell.angle_alpha   90.00
_cell.angle_beta   90.00
_cell.angle_gamma   90.00
#
_symmetry.space_group_name_H-M   'P 1'
#
loop_
_entity.id
_entity.type
_entity.pdbx_description
1 polymer ?
#
loop_
_entity_poly.entity_id
_entity_poly.type
_entity_poly.pdbx_seq_one_letter_code
_entity_poly.pdbx_strand_id
1 'polypeptide(L)'
;MNEDTWLAVDEYFEEQLIGEDPALESALAASAAAGLPSIQVSVCQGKLLYLLALASGAQRILEIGTLGGYSTIWLARALPADGQLVTLELESHHAAVARQNFKRAGLAERIEVHVGPALETLGRLREQRVAPFDLVFIDADKPNIPRYVKSAVELSKPGSLIVVDNVVRGGAIVAPEPDASATGVRQLASWLAGQTQLSATAIQTVGSKGYDGFLLARVQS
;
A
#
# COMPACT_ATOMS: atom_id res chain seq x y z
N MET A 1 1.04 5.92 27.46
CA MET A 1 0.09 6.30 26.39
C MET A 1 -0.71 5.06 26.05
N ASN A 2 -2.02 5.19 25.91
CA ASN A 2 -2.92 4.09 25.60
C ASN A 2 -3.53 4.30 24.21
N GLU A 3 -4.26 3.31 23.72
CA GLU A 3 -4.89 3.32 22.40
C GLU A 3 -5.91 4.47 22.24
N ASP A 4 -6.63 4.83 23.30
CA ASP A 4 -7.56 5.98 23.27
C ASP A 4 -6.85 7.30 22.94
N THR A 5 -5.63 7.49 23.48
CA THR A 5 -4.82 8.66 23.17
C THR A 5 -4.35 8.65 21.71
N TRP A 6 -3.99 7.49 21.17
CA TRP A 6 -3.59 7.38 19.77
C TRP A 6 -4.73 7.70 18.83
N LEU A 7 -5.92 7.17 19.13
CA LEU A 7 -7.14 7.46 18.37
C LEU A 7 -7.45 8.97 18.39
N ALA A 8 -7.48 9.59 19.57
CA ALA A 8 -7.78 11.01 19.69
C ALA A 8 -6.77 11.93 18.97
N VAL A 9 -5.50 11.51 18.89
CA VAL A 9 -4.48 12.24 18.12
C VAL A 9 -4.70 12.09 16.62
N ASP A 10 -5.02 10.89 16.14
CA ASP A 10 -5.36 10.68 14.73
C ASP A 10 -6.58 11.51 14.35
N GLU A 11 -7.69 11.43 15.11
CA GLU A 11 -8.91 12.22 14.90
C GLU A 11 -8.63 13.73 14.83
N TYR A 12 -7.79 14.26 15.74
CA TYR A 12 -7.40 15.65 15.72
C TYR A 12 -6.70 16.05 14.41
N PHE A 13 -5.73 15.24 13.93
CA PHE A 13 -5.02 15.57 12.69
C PHE A 13 -5.88 15.31 11.44
N GLU A 14 -6.77 14.34 11.47
CA GLU A 14 -7.74 14.11 10.41
C GLU A 14 -8.64 15.33 10.23
N GLU A 15 -9.21 15.86 11.31
CA GLU A 15 -10.04 17.06 11.28
C GLU A 15 -9.28 18.31 10.81
N GLN A 16 -8.05 18.52 11.30
CA GLN A 16 -7.28 19.73 11.02
C GLN A 16 -6.62 19.74 9.63
N LEU A 17 -6.19 18.58 9.12
CA LEU A 17 -5.30 18.51 7.93
C LEU A 17 -5.94 17.85 6.72
N ILE A 18 -6.99 17.08 6.91
CA ILE A 18 -7.59 16.26 5.83
C ILE A 18 -9.03 16.69 5.58
N GLY A 19 -9.85 16.75 6.63
CA GLY A 19 -11.28 17.08 6.55
C GLY A 19 -12.13 15.96 5.94
N GLU A 20 -13.40 16.28 5.69
CA GLU A 20 -14.37 15.36 5.09
C GLU A 20 -14.04 15.07 3.62
N ASP A 21 -14.19 13.80 3.23
CA ASP A 21 -14.00 13.36 1.84
C ASP A 21 -15.12 12.38 1.44
N PRO A 22 -16.17 12.88 0.80
CA PRO A 22 -17.36 12.06 0.47
C PRO A 22 -17.05 10.83 -0.39
N ALA A 23 -16.01 10.89 -1.24
CA ALA A 23 -15.66 9.74 -2.07
C ALA A 23 -14.96 8.63 -1.27
N LEU A 24 -14.08 9.02 -0.33
CA LEU A 24 -13.42 8.07 0.58
C LEU A 24 -14.41 7.48 1.59
N GLU A 25 -15.28 8.30 2.16
CA GLU A 25 -16.36 7.86 3.06
C GLU A 25 -17.31 6.89 2.35
N SER A 26 -17.75 7.21 1.13
CA SER A 26 -18.56 6.34 0.31
C SER A 26 -17.84 5.02 -0.01
N ALA A 27 -16.53 5.03 -0.22
CA ALA A 27 -15.74 3.82 -0.47
C ALA A 27 -15.70 2.91 0.78
N LEU A 28 -15.55 3.49 1.97
CA LEU A 28 -15.59 2.75 3.24
C LEU A 28 -16.99 2.17 3.50
N ALA A 29 -18.03 2.98 3.35
CA ALA A 29 -19.41 2.54 3.55
C ALA A 29 -19.80 1.41 2.58
N ALA A 30 -19.42 1.52 1.31
CA ALA A 30 -19.67 0.49 0.31
C ALA A 30 -18.89 -0.81 0.58
N SER A 31 -17.66 -0.71 1.05
CA SER A 31 -16.85 -1.86 1.44
C SER A 31 -17.48 -2.60 2.63
N ALA A 32 -17.90 -1.86 3.66
CA ALA A 32 -18.58 -2.42 4.81
C ALA A 32 -19.93 -3.08 4.43
N ALA A 33 -20.74 -2.41 3.60
CA ALA A 33 -22.01 -2.95 3.11
C ALA A 33 -21.84 -4.22 2.26
N ALA A 34 -20.71 -4.36 1.58
CA ALA A 34 -20.35 -5.56 0.81
C ALA A 34 -19.68 -6.65 1.67
N GLY A 35 -19.52 -6.44 2.98
CA GLY A 35 -18.93 -7.42 3.91
C GLY A 35 -17.41 -7.56 3.80
N LEU A 36 -16.70 -6.57 3.25
CA LEU A 36 -15.25 -6.59 3.23
C LEU A 36 -14.69 -6.37 4.66
N PRO A 37 -13.55 -6.99 4.99
CA PRO A 37 -12.92 -6.77 6.30
C PRO A 37 -12.45 -5.31 6.46
N SER A 38 -12.56 -4.76 7.69
CA SER A 38 -12.14 -3.38 8.01
C SER A 38 -10.64 -3.31 8.29
N ILE A 39 -9.82 -3.61 7.27
CA ILE A 39 -8.35 -3.67 7.36
C ILE A 39 -7.65 -2.64 6.46
N GLN A 40 -8.38 -1.71 5.86
CA GLN A 40 -7.81 -0.62 5.07
C GLN A 40 -6.85 0.24 5.90
N VAL A 41 -5.94 0.94 5.26
CA VAL A 41 -5.05 1.94 5.91
C VAL A 41 -5.86 3.02 6.64
N SER A 42 -5.28 3.67 7.66
CA SER A 42 -5.90 4.83 8.31
C SER A 42 -5.98 6.02 7.35
N VAL A 43 -6.78 7.02 7.71
CA VAL A 43 -6.90 8.26 6.93
C VAL A 43 -5.55 8.96 6.81
N CYS A 44 -4.85 9.13 7.95
CA CYS A 44 -3.51 9.74 8.00
C CYS A 44 -2.49 8.95 7.16
N GLN A 45 -2.53 7.61 7.18
CA GLN A 45 -1.65 6.78 6.37
C GLN A 45 -1.99 6.88 4.87
N GLY A 46 -3.28 6.92 4.50
CA GLY A 46 -3.72 7.19 3.13
C GLY A 46 -3.21 8.54 2.62
N LYS A 47 -3.29 9.59 3.47
CA LYS A 47 -2.74 10.90 3.15
C LYS A 47 -1.22 10.87 3.01
N LEU A 48 -0.51 10.11 3.84
CA LEU A 48 0.94 9.92 3.71
C LEU A 48 1.30 9.28 2.35
N LEU A 49 0.58 8.23 1.92
CA LEU A 49 0.78 7.59 0.62
C LEU A 49 0.59 8.59 -0.53
N TYR A 50 -0.46 9.40 -0.47
CA TYR A 50 -0.70 10.50 -1.41
C TYR A 50 0.47 11.49 -1.46
N LEU A 51 0.98 11.93 -0.30
CA LEU A 51 2.10 12.87 -0.20
C LEU A 51 3.41 12.26 -0.72
N LEU A 52 3.67 10.98 -0.46
CA LEU A 52 4.85 10.27 -1.01
C LEU A 52 4.79 10.17 -2.53
N ALA A 53 3.60 9.88 -3.10
CA ALA A 53 3.41 9.85 -4.54
C ALA A 53 3.63 11.22 -5.20
N LEU A 54 3.13 12.30 -4.57
CA LEU A 54 3.39 13.67 -5.03
C LEU A 54 4.88 14.03 -4.94
N ALA A 55 5.51 13.77 -3.79
CA ALA A 55 6.91 14.13 -3.53
C ALA A 55 7.88 13.38 -4.45
N SER A 56 7.54 12.16 -4.86
CA SER A 56 8.32 11.38 -5.84
C SER A 56 8.04 11.76 -7.29
N GLY A 57 7.03 12.60 -7.55
CA GLY A 57 6.57 12.91 -8.91
C GLY A 57 6.05 11.69 -9.65
N ALA A 58 5.39 10.77 -8.94
CA ALA A 58 4.95 9.50 -9.50
C ALA A 58 3.96 9.70 -10.66
N GLN A 59 4.23 9.06 -11.78
CA GLN A 59 3.35 8.97 -12.94
C GLN A 59 2.78 7.57 -13.11
N ARG A 60 3.48 6.56 -12.62
CA ARG A 60 3.06 5.16 -12.66
C ARG A 60 3.19 4.54 -11.28
N ILE A 61 2.07 4.04 -10.76
CA ILE A 61 2.01 3.42 -9.43
C ILE A 61 1.57 1.96 -9.58
N LEU A 62 2.22 1.08 -8.82
CA LEU A 62 1.81 -0.31 -8.62
C LEU A 62 1.33 -0.48 -7.18
N GLU A 63 0.19 -1.09 -7.00
CA GLU A 63 -0.32 -1.50 -5.70
C GLU A 63 -0.52 -3.00 -5.64
N ILE A 64 -0.11 -3.64 -4.56
CA ILE A 64 -0.31 -5.07 -4.29
C ILE A 64 -1.17 -5.21 -3.05
N GLY A 65 -2.43 -5.60 -3.24
CA GLY A 65 -3.51 -5.58 -2.25
C GLY A 65 -4.41 -4.35 -2.44
N THR A 66 -5.60 -4.57 -2.97
CA THR A 66 -6.58 -3.51 -3.32
C THR A 66 -7.67 -3.38 -2.26
N LEU A 67 -8.18 -4.52 -1.77
CA LEU A 67 -9.38 -4.59 -0.94
C LEU A 67 -10.55 -3.83 -1.60
N GLY A 68 -11.16 -2.87 -0.89
CA GLY A 68 -12.18 -1.96 -1.41
C GLY A 68 -11.65 -0.74 -2.15
N GLY A 69 -10.33 -0.60 -2.33
CA GLY A 69 -9.68 0.46 -3.10
C GLY A 69 -9.45 1.76 -2.36
N TYR A 70 -9.48 1.76 -1.03
CA TYR A 70 -9.32 2.98 -0.23
C TYR A 70 -7.93 3.63 -0.42
N SER A 71 -6.85 2.87 -0.25
CA SER A 71 -5.47 3.30 -0.52
C SER A 71 -5.26 3.63 -1.99
N THR A 72 -5.88 2.83 -2.90
CA THR A 72 -5.83 3.06 -4.34
C THR A 72 -6.37 4.44 -4.72
N ILE A 73 -7.47 4.89 -4.10
CA ILE A 73 -8.05 6.23 -4.35
C ILE A 73 -7.06 7.32 -3.92
N TRP A 74 -6.43 7.20 -2.75
CA TRP A 74 -5.42 8.13 -2.28
C TRP A 74 -4.24 8.22 -3.25
N LEU A 75 -3.70 7.09 -3.66
CA LEU A 75 -2.57 7.01 -4.59
C LEU A 75 -2.92 7.55 -5.98
N ALA A 76 -4.08 7.18 -6.52
CA ALA A 76 -4.51 7.62 -7.85
C ALA A 76 -4.78 9.13 -7.95
N ARG A 77 -5.19 9.78 -6.85
CA ARG A 77 -5.36 11.24 -6.78
C ARG A 77 -4.05 12.02 -6.87
N ALA A 78 -2.93 11.40 -6.50
CA ALA A 78 -1.62 12.02 -6.59
C ALA A 78 -1.06 12.01 -8.03
N LEU A 79 -1.63 11.19 -8.91
CA LEU A 79 -1.16 11.05 -10.28
C LEU A 79 -1.53 12.27 -11.14
N PRO A 80 -0.67 12.67 -12.09
CA PRO A 80 -1.01 13.66 -13.10
C PRO A 80 -2.14 13.14 -14.03
N ALA A 81 -2.62 13.98 -14.94
CA ALA A 81 -3.77 13.68 -15.78
C ALA A 81 -3.59 12.43 -16.66
N ASP A 82 -2.36 12.16 -17.09
CA ASP A 82 -1.93 11.03 -17.92
C ASP A 82 -1.30 9.88 -17.11
N GLY A 83 -1.27 10.02 -15.77
CA GLY A 83 -0.72 9.02 -14.88
C GLY A 83 -1.63 7.80 -14.74
N GLN A 84 -1.03 6.65 -14.44
CA GLN A 84 -1.70 5.36 -14.33
C GLN A 84 -1.33 4.63 -13.05
N LEU A 85 -2.33 3.95 -12.48
CA LEU A 85 -2.17 3.03 -11.35
C LEU A 85 -2.61 1.63 -11.74
N VAL A 86 -1.75 0.65 -11.49
CA VAL A 86 -2.07 -0.78 -11.59
C VAL A 86 -2.23 -1.32 -10.17
N THR A 87 -3.36 -1.97 -9.88
CA THR A 87 -3.60 -2.59 -8.58
C THR A 87 -3.93 -4.06 -8.73
N LEU A 88 -3.37 -4.88 -7.83
CA LEU A 88 -3.48 -6.34 -7.85
C LEU A 88 -4.33 -6.80 -6.67
N GLU A 89 -5.40 -7.54 -6.96
CA GLU A 89 -6.34 -8.07 -5.96
C GLU A 89 -6.56 -9.56 -6.17
N LEU A 90 -6.47 -10.32 -5.08
CA LEU A 90 -6.69 -11.76 -5.14
C LEU A 90 -8.17 -12.10 -5.30
N GLU A 91 -9.03 -11.40 -4.54
CA GLU A 91 -10.45 -11.72 -4.40
C GLU A 91 -11.29 -10.96 -5.43
N SER A 92 -11.96 -11.69 -6.31
CA SER A 92 -12.81 -11.09 -7.34
C SER A 92 -13.94 -10.23 -6.77
N HIS A 93 -14.47 -10.59 -5.58
CA HIS A 93 -15.48 -9.82 -4.89
C HIS A 93 -14.93 -8.46 -4.43
N HIS A 94 -13.75 -8.41 -3.82
CA HIS A 94 -13.08 -7.17 -3.41
C HIS A 94 -12.82 -6.27 -4.63
N ALA A 95 -12.28 -6.82 -5.70
CA ALA A 95 -12.02 -6.11 -6.95
C ALA A 95 -13.29 -5.52 -7.57
N ALA A 96 -14.43 -6.22 -7.48
CA ALA A 96 -15.71 -5.69 -7.97
C ALA A 96 -16.16 -4.47 -7.15
N VAL A 97 -16.03 -4.51 -5.83
CA VAL A 97 -16.34 -3.38 -4.95
C VAL A 97 -15.40 -2.20 -5.23
N ALA A 98 -14.10 -2.46 -5.32
CA ALA A 98 -13.08 -1.46 -5.62
C ALA A 98 -13.37 -0.72 -6.94
N ARG A 99 -13.69 -1.44 -8.02
CA ARG A 99 -14.05 -0.82 -9.31
C ARG A 99 -15.25 0.13 -9.21
N GLN A 100 -16.26 -0.18 -8.38
CA GLN A 100 -17.39 0.71 -8.15
C GLN A 100 -16.97 1.95 -7.34
N ASN A 101 -16.07 1.78 -6.37
CA ASN A 101 -15.51 2.88 -5.59
C ASN A 101 -14.68 3.82 -6.50
N PHE A 102 -13.87 3.28 -7.41
CA PHE A 102 -13.10 4.08 -8.38
C PHE A 102 -14.02 4.90 -9.32
N LYS A 103 -15.14 4.31 -9.76
CA LYS A 103 -16.13 5.05 -10.56
C LYS A 103 -16.74 6.21 -9.77
N ARG A 104 -17.15 5.97 -8.50
CA ARG A 104 -17.69 7.02 -7.64
C ARG A 104 -16.69 8.13 -7.36
N ALA A 105 -15.41 7.77 -7.23
CA ALA A 105 -14.32 8.73 -7.05
C ALA A 105 -13.88 9.45 -8.34
N GLY A 106 -14.44 9.09 -9.53
CA GLY A 106 -14.05 9.67 -10.81
C GLY A 106 -12.64 9.28 -11.28
N LEU A 107 -12.12 8.12 -10.83
CA LEU A 107 -10.75 7.68 -11.07
C LEU A 107 -10.65 6.41 -11.92
N ALA A 108 -11.77 5.84 -12.36
CA ALA A 108 -11.82 4.54 -13.04
C ALA A 108 -10.91 4.44 -14.27
N GLU A 109 -10.77 5.52 -15.04
CA GLU A 109 -9.97 5.55 -16.27
C GLU A 109 -8.45 5.55 -16.01
N ARG A 110 -8.02 5.81 -14.77
CA ARG A 110 -6.61 5.86 -14.38
C ARG A 110 -6.15 4.61 -13.63
N ILE A 111 -7.09 3.71 -13.29
CA ILE A 111 -6.84 2.56 -12.43
C ILE A 111 -7.14 1.27 -13.18
N GLU A 112 -6.10 0.47 -13.39
CA GLU A 112 -6.21 -0.88 -13.94
C GLU A 112 -6.20 -1.90 -12.80
N VAL A 113 -7.22 -2.77 -12.73
CA VAL A 113 -7.36 -3.79 -11.69
C VAL A 113 -7.14 -5.18 -12.27
N HIS A 114 -6.09 -5.87 -11.82
CA HIS A 114 -5.84 -7.26 -12.12
C HIS A 114 -6.32 -8.16 -10.99
N VAL A 115 -7.12 -9.18 -11.32
CA VAL A 115 -7.66 -10.14 -10.35
C VAL A 115 -6.89 -11.46 -10.45
N GLY A 116 -6.48 -11.98 -9.31
CA GLY A 116 -5.79 -13.27 -9.17
C GLY A 116 -4.49 -13.16 -8.37
N PRO A 117 -3.70 -14.25 -8.30
CA PRO A 117 -2.47 -14.28 -7.52
C PRO A 117 -1.47 -13.20 -7.99
N ALA A 118 -1.06 -12.31 -7.08
CA ALA A 118 -0.21 -11.18 -7.42
C ALA A 118 1.11 -11.59 -8.07
N LEU A 119 1.76 -12.66 -7.61
CA LEU A 119 3.03 -13.14 -8.18
C LEU A 119 2.92 -13.56 -9.64
N GLU A 120 1.77 -14.10 -10.07
CA GLU A 120 1.53 -14.43 -11.47
C GLU A 120 1.40 -13.16 -12.31
N THR A 121 0.66 -12.17 -11.81
CA THR A 121 0.50 -10.89 -12.50
C THR A 121 1.82 -10.13 -12.58
N LEU A 122 2.61 -10.10 -11.50
CA LEU A 122 3.94 -9.50 -11.49
C LEU A 122 4.88 -10.18 -12.51
N GLY A 123 4.81 -11.51 -12.63
CA GLY A 123 5.53 -12.26 -13.67
C GLY A 123 5.14 -11.82 -15.08
N ARG A 124 3.83 -11.72 -15.36
CA ARG A 124 3.31 -11.25 -16.66
C ARG A 124 3.74 -9.82 -16.99
N LEU A 125 3.65 -8.89 -16.02
CA LEU A 125 4.08 -7.50 -16.20
C LEU A 125 5.57 -7.41 -16.57
N ARG A 126 6.40 -8.22 -15.93
CA ARG A 126 7.83 -8.31 -16.24
C ARG A 126 8.08 -8.88 -17.65
N GLU A 127 7.41 -9.97 -18.03
CA GLU A 127 7.53 -10.58 -19.36
C GLU A 127 7.08 -9.63 -20.48
N GLN A 128 6.03 -8.85 -20.23
CA GLN A 128 5.52 -7.82 -21.12
C GLN A 128 6.42 -6.58 -21.19
N ARG A 129 7.44 -6.49 -20.33
CA ARG A 129 8.36 -5.34 -20.26
C ARG A 129 7.61 -4.01 -20.13
N VAL A 130 6.60 -3.98 -19.25
CA VAL A 130 5.85 -2.75 -19.01
C VAL A 130 6.80 -1.62 -18.57
N ALA A 131 6.41 -0.36 -18.83
CA ALA A 131 7.16 0.79 -18.34
C ALA A 131 7.31 0.72 -16.81
N PRO A 132 8.48 1.06 -16.24
CA PRO A 132 8.73 0.92 -14.81
C PRO A 132 7.82 1.81 -13.97
N PHE A 133 7.54 1.36 -12.74
CA PHE A 133 6.75 2.09 -11.77
C PHE A 133 7.63 3.06 -10.95
N ASP A 134 7.08 4.23 -10.64
CA ASP A 134 7.74 5.27 -9.83
C ASP A 134 7.52 5.05 -8.34
N LEU A 135 6.37 4.47 -7.98
CA LEU A 135 6.02 4.11 -6.62
C LEU A 135 5.34 2.73 -6.62
N VAL A 136 5.74 1.89 -5.68
CA VAL A 136 5.09 0.60 -5.42
C VAL A 136 4.61 0.58 -3.97
N PHE A 137 3.31 0.32 -3.75
CA PHE A 137 2.73 0.09 -2.43
C PHE A 137 2.35 -1.37 -2.26
N ILE A 138 2.75 -1.98 -1.14
CA ILE A 138 2.55 -3.41 -0.86
C ILE A 138 1.83 -3.55 0.47
N ASP A 139 0.56 -3.92 0.41
CA ASP A 139 -0.28 -4.27 1.55
C ASP A 139 -1.06 -5.56 1.27
N ALA A 140 -0.33 -6.66 1.22
CA ALA A 140 -0.84 -7.99 0.93
C ALA A 140 -0.38 -9.00 2.00
N ASP A 141 -0.53 -10.29 1.72
CA ASP A 141 -0.16 -11.36 2.63
C ASP A 141 1.34 -11.33 2.98
N LYS A 142 1.62 -11.33 4.26
CA LYS A 142 2.97 -11.05 4.78
C LYS A 142 4.01 -12.15 4.51
N PRO A 143 3.67 -13.46 4.45
CA PRO A 143 4.63 -14.50 4.07
C PRO A 143 5.24 -14.33 2.68
N ASN A 144 4.52 -13.72 1.73
CA ASN A 144 5.00 -13.48 0.36
C ASN A 144 5.68 -12.10 0.17
N ILE A 145 5.72 -11.23 1.18
CA ILE A 145 6.34 -9.89 1.08
C ILE A 145 7.74 -9.90 0.46
N PRO A 146 8.68 -10.81 0.83
CA PRO A 146 10.01 -10.82 0.20
C PRO A 146 9.96 -11.02 -1.31
N ARG A 147 9.01 -11.82 -1.80
CA ARG A 147 8.82 -12.08 -3.23
C ARG A 147 8.19 -10.87 -3.94
N TYR A 148 7.21 -10.23 -3.29
CA TYR A 148 6.59 -9.01 -3.82
C TYR A 148 7.61 -7.88 -3.95
N VAL A 149 8.42 -7.64 -2.92
CA VAL A 149 9.45 -6.59 -2.96
C VAL A 149 10.51 -6.88 -4.03
N LYS A 150 10.97 -8.12 -4.18
CA LYS A 150 11.89 -8.50 -5.27
C LYS A 150 11.31 -8.20 -6.64
N SER A 151 10.05 -8.58 -6.89
CA SER A 151 9.36 -8.27 -8.15
C SER A 151 9.14 -6.76 -8.32
N ALA A 152 8.82 -6.05 -7.24
CA ALA A 152 8.70 -4.59 -7.27
C ALA A 152 9.99 -3.91 -7.70
N VAL A 153 11.14 -4.35 -7.20
CA VAL A 153 12.46 -3.83 -7.60
C VAL A 153 12.71 -4.06 -9.09
N GLU A 154 12.40 -5.27 -9.61
CA GLU A 154 12.56 -5.60 -11.04
C GLU A 154 11.64 -4.76 -11.96
N LEU A 155 10.50 -4.30 -11.44
CA LEU A 155 9.53 -3.45 -12.14
C LEU A 155 9.73 -1.95 -11.86
N SER A 156 10.77 -1.57 -11.15
CA SER A 156 11.10 -0.20 -10.77
C SER A 156 12.30 0.34 -11.58
N LYS A 157 12.61 1.61 -11.36
CA LYS A 157 13.79 2.29 -11.92
C LYS A 157 14.53 3.05 -10.82
N PRO A 158 15.76 3.51 -11.05
CA PRO A 158 16.43 4.40 -10.11
C PRO A 158 15.55 5.59 -9.72
N GLY A 159 15.44 5.84 -8.43
CA GLY A 159 14.57 6.87 -7.85
C GLY A 159 13.21 6.37 -7.37
N SER A 160 12.75 5.19 -7.83
CA SER A 160 11.45 4.64 -7.42
C SER A 160 11.38 4.40 -5.92
N LEU A 161 10.20 4.61 -5.34
CA LEU A 161 9.88 4.31 -3.95
C LEU A 161 9.11 2.99 -3.83
N ILE A 162 9.42 2.21 -2.82
CA ILE A 162 8.68 1.00 -2.44
C ILE A 162 8.25 1.16 -0.99
N VAL A 163 6.95 1.12 -0.75
CA VAL A 163 6.34 1.20 0.58
C VAL A 163 5.72 -0.15 0.90
N VAL A 164 6.07 -0.72 2.05
CA VAL A 164 5.52 -2.01 2.52
C VAL A 164 4.82 -1.79 3.85
N ASP A 165 3.53 -2.09 3.92
CA ASP A 165 2.74 -1.89 5.13
C ASP A 165 2.81 -3.07 6.10
N ASN A 166 2.51 -2.79 7.36
CA ASN A 166 2.43 -3.71 8.49
C ASN A 166 3.70 -4.54 8.73
N VAL A 167 4.84 -3.87 8.81
CA VAL A 167 6.14 -4.54 9.04
C VAL A 167 6.52 -4.70 10.51
N VAL A 168 5.78 -4.08 11.44
CA VAL A 168 6.05 -4.19 12.89
C VAL A 168 5.20 -5.29 13.54
N ARG A 169 3.95 -5.47 13.08
CA ARG A 169 3.06 -6.57 13.50
C ARG A 169 2.79 -6.57 15.00
N GLY A 170 2.50 -5.40 15.61
CA GLY A 170 2.29 -5.29 17.05
C GLY A 170 3.53 -5.68 17.88
N GLY A 171 4.73 -5.62 17.30
CA GLY A 171 5.97 -6.05 17.93
C GLY A 171 6.35 -7.51 17.68
N ALA A 172 5.53 -8.32 16.99
CA ALA A 172 5.84 -9.72 16.70
C ALA A 172 7.14 -9.90 15.89
N ILE A 173 7.58 -8.84 15.19
CA ILE A 173 8.85 -8.83 14.46
C ILE A 173 10.07 -9.14 15.35
N VAL A 174 10.02 -8.87 16.65
CA VAL A 174 11.11 -9.14 17.60
C VAL A 174 10.81 -10.31 18.55
N ALA A 175 9.67 -10.98 18.42
CA ALA A 175 9.32 -12.12 19.24
C ALA A 175 10.32 -13.29 19.08
N PRO A 176 10.63 -14.07 20.13
CA PRO A 176 11.52 -15.23 20.01
C PRO A 176 11.04 -16.25 18.98
N GLU A 177 9.74 -16.49 18.95
CA GLU A 177 9.07 -17.40 18.01
C GLU A 177 8.10 -16.60 17.14
N PRO A 178 8.56 -16.09 15.97
CA PRO A 178 7.71 -15.31 15.07
C PRO A 178 6.70 -16.20 14.34
N ASP A 179 5.50 -15.67 14.12
CA ASP A 179 4.54 -16.30 13.21
C ASP A 179 5.01 -16.21 11.75
N ALA A 180 4.24 -16.78 10.83
CA ALA A 180 4.55 -16.77 9.42
C ALA A 180 4.64 -15.33 8.83
N SER A 181 3.82 -14.41 9.34
CA SER A 181 3.83 -13.01 8.92
C SER A 181 5.09 -12.28 9.36
N ALA A 182 5.44 -12.37 10.64
CA ALA A 182 6.67 -11.79 11.18
C ALA A 182 7.92 -12.43 10.55
N THR A 183 7.88 -13.74 10.27
CA THR A 183 8.94 -14.45 9.54
C THR A 183 9.15 -13.89 8.15
N GLY A 184 8.08 -13.63 7.40
CA GLY A 184 8.17 -13.01 6.07
C GLY A 184 8.83 -11.63 6.12
N VAL A 185 8.45 -10.78 7.10
CA VAL A 185 9.06 -9.46 7.29
C VAL A 185 10.54 -9.57 7.70
N ARG A 186 10.90 -10.50 8.59
CA ARG A 186 12.33 -10.74 8.95
C ARG A 186 13.16 -11.16 7.74
N GLN A 187 12.63 -12.03 6.90
CA GLN A 187 13.28 -12.44 5.65
C GLN A 187 13.48 -11.25 4.71
N LEU A 188 12.48 -10.37 4.59
CA LEU A 188 12.61 -9.13 3.82
C LEU A 188 13.73 -8.25 4.38
N ALA A 189 13.73 -7.97 5.70
CA ALA A 189 14.75 -7.12 6.33
C ALA A 189 16.16 -7.69 6.13
N SER A 190 16.33 -9.00 6.32
CA SER A 190 17.60 -9.69 6.10
C SER A 190 18.05 -9.60 4.64
N TRP A 191 17.13 -9.74 3.67
CA TRP A 191 17.46 -9.60 2.27
C TRP A 191 17.86 -8.16 1.92
N LEU A 192 17.09 -7.15 2.40
CA LEU A 192 17.38 -5.74 2.18
C LEU A 192 18.76 -5.32 2.69
N ALA A 193 19.20 -5.86 3.83
CA ALA A 193 20.52 -5.57 4.41
C ALA A 193 21.67 -5.91 3.48
N GLY A 194 21.47 -6.85 2.55
CA GLY A 194 22.47 -7.22 1.53
C GLY A 194 22.35 -6.50 0.18
N GLN A 195 21.37 -5.57 0.03
CA GLN A 195 21.11 -4.91 -1.26
C GLN A 195 21.77 -3.53 -1.32
N THR A 196 22.82 -3.38 -2.09
CA THR A 196 23.50 -2.09 -2.31
C THR A 196 22.69 -1.14 -3.21
N GLN A 197 21.81 -1.69 -4.03
CA GLN A 197 20.92 -0.92 -4.91
C GLN A 197 19.65 -0.37 -4.23
N LEU A 198 19.46 -0.63 -2.94
CA LEU A 198 18.33 -0.15 -2.18
C LEU A 198 18.78 0.60 -0.94
N SER A 199 18.17 1.76 -0.69
CA SER A 199 18.26 2.44 0.60
C SER A 199 16.92 2.28 1.29
N ALA A 200 16.90 1.67 2.48
CA ALA A 200 15.66 1.32 3.16
C ALA A 200 15.69 1.65 4.65
N THR A 201 14.51 1.95 5.21
CA THR A 201 14.26 2.09 6.64
C THR A 201 12.87 1.60 6.99
N ALA A 202 12.62 1.31 8.26
CA ALA A 202 11.28 1.04 8.77
C ALA A 202 10.92 2.05 9.85
N ILE A 203 9.65 2.46 9.86
CA ILE A 203 9.10 3.40 10.82
C ILE A 203 8.00 2.69 11.61
N GLN A 204 8.08 2.74 12.94
CA GLN A 204 7.02 2.29 13.82
C GLN A 204 5.93 3.38 13.90
N THR A 205 4.68 2.97 13.91
CA THR A 205 3.52 3.87 14.00
C THR A 205 2.56 3.39 15.07
N VAL A 206 1.90 4.35 15.69
CA VAL A 206 0.73 4.12 16.55
C VAL A 206 -0.41 4.99 16.04
N GLY A 207 -1.65 4.57 16.20
CA GLY A 207 -2.81 5.32 15.74
C GLY A 207 -4.09 4.51 15.80
N SER A 208 -5.09 4.91 15.04
CA SER A 208 -6.41 4.28 14.97
C SER A 208 -6.38 2.79 14.50
N LYS A 209 -5.27 2.35 13.90
CA LYS A 209 -5.01 0.95 13.53
C LYS A 209 -4.12 0.20 14.52
N GLY A 210 -3.88 0.77 15.71
CA GLY A 210 -3.04 0.19 16.75
C GLY A 210 -1.55 0.43 16.54
N TYR A 211 -0.73 -0.49 17.05
CA TYR A 211 0.73 -0.45 16.93
C TYR A 211 1.20 -1.31 15.75
N ASP A 212 1.73 -0.68 14.74
CA ASP A 212 2.36 -1.35 13.59
C ASP A 212 3.48 -0.46 13.01
N GLY A 213 3.62 -0.40 11.70
CA GLY A 213 4.59 0.41 10.99
C GLY A 213 4.72 0.00 9.54
N PHE A 214 5.48 0.80 8.81
CA PHE A 214 5.75 0.56 7.40
C PHE A 214 7.25 0.64 7.11
N LEU A 215 7.67 -0.04 6.04
CA LEU A 215 9.01 0.05 5.48
C LEU A 215 8.96 0.95 4.24
N LEU A 216 9.94 1.84 4.13
CA LEU A 216 10.18 2.66 2.96
C LEU A 216 11.54 2.28 2.37
N ALA A 217 11.57 1.96 1.08
CA ALA A 217 12.81 1.72 0.33
C ALA A 217 12.84 2.59 -0.92
N ARG A 218 14.04 3.04 -1.30
CA ARG A 218 14.29 3.77 -2.54
C ARG A 218 15.29 3.00 -3.39
N VAL A 219 14.96 2.82 -4.65
CA VAL A 219 15.88 2.22 -5.63
C VAL A 219 16.98 3.24 -5.94
N GLN A 220 18.24 2.82 -5.77
CA GLN A 220 19.43 3.61 -6.05
C GLN A 220 19.83 3.48 -7.53
N SER A 221 20.70 4.38 -7.98
CA SER A 221 21.31 4.34 -9.30
C SER A 221 22.40 3.28 -9.40
#